data_de17fae6334f5da554490aafe0625e45
#
_entry.id   de17fae6334f5da554490aafe0625e45
#
_cell.length_a   1.000
_cell.length_b   1.000
_cell.length_c   1.000
_cell.angle_alpha   90.00
_cell.angle_beta   90.00
_cell.angle_gamma   90.00
#
_symmetry.space_group_name_H-M   'P 1'
#
loop_
_entity.id
_entity.type
_entity.pdbx_description
1 polymer ?
#
loop_
_entity_poly.entity_id
_entity_poly.type
_entity_poly.pdbx_seq_one_letter_code
_entity_poly.pdbx_strand_id
1 'polypeptide(L)' 'MIQNVEQLHQAEADIQKLWSFLEHARQTHASAEYEQLSKPYLLQIQDRQQEILDYLTTKPDTLRA' A
#
# COMPACT_ATOMS: atom_id res chain seq x y z
N MET A 1 3.24 -4.08 11.16
CA MET A 1 2.02 -3.48 11.73
C MET A 1 2.24 -2.01 12.05
N ILE A 2 1.27 -1.18 11.70
CA ILE A 2 1.38 0.26 11.91
C ILE A 2 0.99 0.59 13.35
N GLN A 3 1.86 1.29 14.05
CA GLN A 3 1.65 1.61 15.46
C GLN A 3 1.58 3.11 15.73
N ASN A 4 2.00 3.94 14.78
CA ASN A 4 1.99 5.38 14.97
C ASN A 4 1.86 6.09 13.62
N VAL A 5 1.71 7.41 13.68
CA VAL A 5 1.48 8.22 12.49
C VAL A 5 2.67 8.20 11.54
N GLU A 6 3.88 8.15 12.09
CA GLU A 6 5.07 8.09 11.24
C GLU A 6 5.09 6.81 10.41
N GLN A 7 4.74 5.69 11.04
CA GLN A 7 4.66 4.42 10.32
C GLN A 7 3.52 4.44 9.30
N LEU A 8 2.43 5.11 9.62
CA LEU A 8 1.34 5.27 8.68
C LEU A 8 1.80 6.01 7.42
N HIS A 9 2.50 7.12 7.61
CA HIS A 9 3.01 7.88 6.47
C HIS A 9 4.02 7.08 5.66
N GLN A 10 4.82 6.27 6.33
CA GLN A 10 5.77 5.41 5.63
C GLN A 10 5.05 4.38 4.77
N ALA A 11 3.99 3.79 5.30
CA ALA A 11 3.20 2.81 4.55
C ALA A 11 2.55 3.46 3.32
N GLU A 12 2.05 4.68 3.49
CA GLU A 12 1.46 5.43 2.37
C GLU A 12 2.50 5.72 1.30
N ALA A 13 3.70 6.10 1.71
CA ALA A 13 4.78 6.37 0.77
C ALA A 13 5.19 5.10 0.01
N ASP A 14 5.21 3.97 0.70
CA ASP A 14 5.52 2.69 0.06
C ASP A 14 4.47 2.35 -0.99
N ILE A 15 3.21 2.56 -0.69
CA ILE A 15 2.13 2.32 -1.64
C ILE A 15 2.29 3.21 -2.86
N GLN A 16 2.61 4.47 -2.67
CA GLN A 16 2.82 5.40 -3.77
C GLN A 16 3.94 4.93 -4.69
N LYS A 17 5.03 4.46 -4.11
CA LYS A 17 6.15 3.95 -4.90
C LYS A 17 5.72 2.74 -5.72
N LEU A 18 4.97 1.83 -5.12
CA LEU A 18 4.50 0.65 -5.81
C LEU A 18 3.54 1.01 -6.94
N TRP A 19 2.63 1.95 -6.70
CA TRP A 19 1.72 2.41 -7.75
C TRP A 19 2.47 3.05 -8.91
N SER A 20 3.45 3.90 -8.60
CA SER A 20 4.23 4.56 -9.65
C SER A 20 4.98 3.53 -10.50
N PHE A 21 5.54 2.52 -9.84
CA PHE A 21 6.21 1.44 -10.55
C PHE A 21 5.25 0.70 -11.48
N LEU A 22 4.06 0.39 -10.97
CA LEU A 22 3.08 -0.35 -11.76
C LEU A 22 2.55 0.46 -12.94
N GLU A 23 2.34 1.75 -12.73
CA GLU A 23 1.90 2.62 -13.82
C GLU A 23 2.94 2.66 -14.94
N HIS A 24 4.20 2.76 -14.55
CA HIS A 24 5.28 2.77 -15.53
C HIS A 24 5.37 1.42 -16.24
N ALA A 25 5.31 0.33 -15.50
CA ALA A 25 5.41 -1.01 -16.04
C ALA A 25 4.25 -1.29 -17.01
N ARG A 26 3.07 -0.76 -16.72
CA ARG A 26 1.91 -0.95 -17.56
C ARG A 26 2.11 -0.33 -18.94
N GLN A 27 2.89 0.75 -18.99
CA GLN A 27 3.16 1.45 -20.25
C GLN A 27 4.29 0.81 -21.05
N THR A 28 5.17 0.07 -20.40
CA THR A 28 6.37 -0.45 -21.03
C THR A 28 6.35 -1.95 -21.31
N HIS A 29 5.37 -2.67 -20.77
CA HIS A 29 5.27 -4.11 -20.96
C HIS A 29 3.98 -4.49 -21.67
N ALA A 30 4.03 -5.62 -22.36
CA ALA A 30 2.84 -6.19 -22.97
C ALA A 30 1.86 -6.62 -21.87
N SER A 31 0.57 -6.72 -22.22
CA SER A 31 -0.48 -7.05 -21.24
C SER A 31 -0.19 -8.31 -20.45
N ALA A 32 0.23 -9.37 -21.13
CA ALA A 32 0.49 -10.64 -20.45
C ALA A 32 1.66 -10.54 -19.49
N GLU A 33 2.71 -9.82 -19.89
CA GLU A 33 3.86 -9.62 -19.02
C GLU A 33 3.50 -8.77 -17.82
N TYR A 34 2.75 -7.71 -18.04
CA TYR A 34 2.32 -6.84 -16.95
C TYR A 34 1.47 -7.61 -15.95
N GLU A 35 0.57 -8.45 -16.46
CA GLU A 35 -0.31 -9.21 -15.58
C GLU A 35 0.48 -10.08 -14.61
N GLN A 36 1.52 -10.76 -15.10
CA GLN A 36 2.35 -11.59 -14.23
C GLN A 36 3.26 -10.76 -13.34
N LEU A 37 3.83 -9.70 -13.90
CA LEU A 37 4.74 -8.83 -13.16
C LEU A 37 4.04 -8.16 -11.99
N SER A 38 2.81 -7.72 -12.19
CA SER A 38 2.10 -6.90 -11.22
C SER A 38 1.54 -7.69 -10.03
N LYS A 39 1.32 -8.99 -10.18
CA LYS A 39 0.64 -9.76 -9.11
C LYS A 39 1.29 -9.62 -7.74
N PRO A 40 2.61 -9.86 -7.58
CA PRO A 40 3.19 -9.73 -6.25
C PRO A 40 3.14 -8.29 -5.72
N TYR A 41 3.23 -7.31 -6.60
CA TYR A 41 3.17 -5.91 -6.16
C TYR A 41 1.77 -5.51 -5.75
N LEU A 42 0.76 -6.00 -6.46
CA LEU A 42 -0.62 -5.74 -6.08
C LEU A 42 -0.96 -6.37 -4.74
N LEU A 43 -0.41 -7.55 -4.47
CA LEU A 43 -0.59 -8.17 -3.14
C LEU A 43 0.07 -7.35 -2.06
N GLN A 44 1.26 -6.80 -2.31
CA GLN A 44 1.92 -5.93 -1.35
C GLN A 44 1.10 -4.68 -1.08
N ILE A 45 0.52 -4.09 -2.13
CA ILE A 45 -0.34 -2.92 -1.96
C ILE A 45 -1.55 -3.28 -1.11
N GLN A 46 -2.18 -4.41 -1.37
CA GLN A 46 -3.32 -4.84 -0.57
C GLN A 46 -2.96 -5.01 0.90
N ASP A 47 -1.82 -5.63 1.16
CA ASP A 47 -1.37 -5.82 2.54
C ASP A 47 -1.12 -4.50 3.23
N ARG A 48 -0.48 -3.56 2.55
CA ARG A 48 -0.22 -2.23 3.13
C ARG A 48 -1.50 -1.47 3.36
N GLN A 49 -2.43 -1.54 2.42
CA GLN A 49 -3.71 -0.87 2.59
C GLN A 49 -4.51 -1.46 3.74
N GLN A 50 -4.44 -2.78 3.92
CA GLN A 50 -5.13 -3.41 5.03
C GLN A 50 -4.54 -2.97 6.36
N GLU A 51 -3.21 -2.86 6.44
CA GLU A 51 -2.56 -2.36 7.65
C GLU A 51 -3.00 -0.93 7.97
N ILE A 52 -3.10 -0.09 6.95
CA ILE A 52 -3.55 1.29 7.12
C ILE A 52 -5.00 1.31 7.62
N LEU A 53 -5.85 0.50 7.02
CA LEU A 53 -7.24 0.43 7.45
C LEU A 53 -7.35 -0.06 8.89
N ASP A 54 -6.58 -1.06 9.24
CA ASP A 54 -6.59 -1.58 10.61
C ASP A 54 -6.17 -0.52 11.60
N TYR A 55 -5.12 0.24 11.26
CA TYR A 55 -4.65 1.30 12.13
C TYR A 55 -5.70 2.40 12.29
N LEU A 56 -6.32 2.81 11.19
CA LEU A 56 -7.29 3.89 11.22
C LEU A 56 -8.60 3.50 11.88
N THR A 57 -8.94 2.21 11.87
CA THR A 57 -10.16 1.75 12.51
C THR A 57 -9.98 1.48 14.00
N THR A 58 -8.74 1.39 14.47
CA THR A 58 -8.46 1.22 15.88
C THR A 58 -8.69 2.54 16.59
N LYS A 59 -9.47 2.52 17.67
CA LYS A 59 -9.74 3.74 18.40
C LYS A 59 -8.49 4.21 19.14
N PRO A 60 -8.15 5.49 19.03
CA PRO A 60 -6.99 5.99 19.77
C PRO A 60 -7.29 6.01 21.26
N ASP A 61 -6.34 5.53 22.05
CA ASP A 61 -6.52 5.48 23.49
C ASP A 61 -6.60 6.85 24.12
N THR A 62 -5.91 7.82 23.51
CA THR A 62 -5.83 9.16 24.08
C THR A 62 -6.97 10.06 23.66
N LEU A 63 -7.69 9.70 22.61
CA LEU A 63 -8.81 10.48 22.13
C LEU A 63 -10.10 9.82 22.56
N ARG A 64 -10.47 10.10 23.74
CA ARG A 64 -11.66 9.51 24.33
C ARG A 64 -12.77 10.47 24.24
N ALA A 65 -13.80 10.02 23.79
CA ALA A 65 -14.96 10.88 23.74
C ALA A 65 -15.63 10.91 25.08
#